data_24960a5dda734c180b12367a9a9e8ecf
#
_entry.id   24960a5dda734c180b12367a9a9e8ecf
#
_cell.length_a   1.000
_cell.length_b   1.000
_cell.length_c   1.000
_cell.angle_alpha   90.00
_cell.angle_beta   90.00
_cell.angle_gamma   90.00
#
_symmetry.space_group_name_H-M   'P 1'
#
loop_
_entity.id
_entity.type
_entity.pdbx_description
1 polymer ?
#
loop_
_entity_poly.entity_id
_entity_poly.type
_entity_poly.pdbx_seq_one_letter_code
_entity_poly.pdbx_strand_id
1 'polypeptide(L)'
;MKKIAIAFTVITFLCASAPAYAQWESVRQEGEIGISLGAAHYFGDLNTRGKINRPKPAIGVFFRKQFGNYIGLRVGAHFAQLGYSDIYNTHNEYQRRRNLSFNSNIFELALQGDFNFFKFVPGDPDYSFTPYVTFGAGIFSYDPYAFLGGKKYFLRPLGTEGQGNAAYPGRTPYNSMAFSFPLGVGVKYALNDRMNIGMEVAYRFTTTDYLDDVSQTFVGADKFPPLPDGSPSPAQLLQDRSYETGDIIGIEGRQRGYPKQKDQFVFATLTLSFNLTSYRCPTAN
;
A
#
# COMPACT_ATOMS: atom_id res chain seq x y z
N MET A 1 9.46 -29.61 22.97
CA MET A 1 10.86 -29.72 22.57
C MET A 1 11.08 -30.55 21.29
N LYS A 2 10.49 -31.74 21.09
CA LYS A 2 10.68 -32.55 19.85
C LYS A 2 10.22 -31.89 18.56
N LYS A 3 9.13 -31.10 18.57
CA LYS A 3 8.61 -30.39 17.37
C LYS A 3 9.49 -29.21 16.90
N ILE A 4 10.18 -28.54 17.84
CA ILE A 4 11.12 -27.45 17.54
C ILE A 4 12.43 -28.00 16.97
N ALA A 5 12.90 -29.16 17.45
CA ALA A 5 14.08 -29.84 16.94
C ALA A 5 13.87 -30.30 15.48
N ILE A 6 12.68 -30.81 15.13
CA ILE A 6 12.36 -31.24 13.76
C ILE A 6 12.32 -30.03 12.81
N ALA A 7 11.74 -28.90 13.23
CA ALA A 7 11.73 -27.68 12.41
C ALA A 7 13.14 -27.14 12.17
N PHE A 8 14.02 -27.19 13.17
CA PHE A 8 15.42 -26.77 13.04
C PHE A 8 16.21 -27.70 12.09
N THR A 9 15.96 -29.01 12.17
CA THR A 9 16.63 -30.02 11.29
C THR A 9 16.16 -29.85 9.83
N VAL A 10 14.90 -29.54 9.58
CA VAL A 10 14.38 -29.30 8.22
C VAL A 10 14.97 -27.99 7.63
N ILE A 11 15.10 -26.94 8.43
CA ILE A 11 15.72 -25.68 8.01
C ILE A 11 17.22 -25.88 7.72
N THR A 12 17.94 -26.67 8.52
CA THR A 12 19.37 -26.95 8.31
C THR A 12 19.58 -27.84 7.06
N PHE A 13 18.66 -28.73 6.75
CA PHE A 13 18.72 -29.57 5.53
C PHE A 13 18.42 -28.77 4.25
N LEU A 14 17.56 -27.75 4.33
CA LEU A 14 17.30 -26.80 3.24
C LEU A 14 18.49 -25.86 2.97
N CYS A 15 19.29 -25.55 3.99
CA CYS A 15 20.51 -24.76 3.85
C CYS A 15 21.74 -25.58 3.40
N ALA A 16 21.70 -26.91 3.48
CA ALA A 16 22.78 -27.81 3.10
C ALA A 16 22.66 -28.35 1.66
N SER A 17 21.73 -27.82 0.84
CA SER A 17 21.74 -28.12 -0.59
C SER A 17 23.02 -27.54 -1.19
N ALA A 18 23.87 -28.43 -1.72
CA ALA A 18 25.11 -28.09 -2.42
C ALA A 18 24.86 -26.93 -3.40
N PRO A 19 25.83 -26.01 -3.60
CA PRO A 19 25.72 -24.99 -4.59
C PRO A 19 25.55 -25.67 -5.94
N ALA A 20 24.32 -25.66 -6.47
CA ALA A 20 24.13 -25.89 -7.89
C ALA A 20 24.89 -24.76 -8.57
N TYR A 21 26.05 -25.07 -9.17
CA TYR A 21 26.67 -24.20 -10.16
C TYR A 21 25.73 -24.14 -11.36
N ALA A 22 24.62 -23.40 -11.20
CA ALA A 22 23.92 -22.87 -12.35
C ALA A 22 24.97 -22.05 -13.09
N GLN A 23 25.32 -22.45 -14.28
CA GLN A 23 26.18 -21.71 -15.17
C GLN A 23 25.58 -20.31 -15.27
N TRP A 24 26.20 -19.37 -14.59
CA TRP A 24 25.88 -17.95 -14.68
C TRP A 24 26.38 -17.51 -16.04
N GLU A 25 25.56 -17.79 -17.06
CA GLU A 25 25.75 -17.20 -18.38
C GLU A 25 25.83 -15.71 -18.12
N SER A 26 26.94 -15.09 -18.53
CA SER A 26 27.34 -13.73 -18.15
C SER A 26 26.19 -12.75 -18.42
N VAL A 27 25.42 -12.45 -17.37
CA VAL A 27 24.33 -11.47 -17.46
C VAL A 27 24.97 -10.11 -17.69
N ARG A 28 24.82 -9.58 -18.90
CA ARG A 28 25.32 -8.24 -19.28
C ARG A 28 24.59 -7.12 -18.54
N GLN A 29 23.49 -7.43 -17.86
CA GLN A 29 22.65 -6.47 -17.18
C GLN A 29 23.00 -6.40 -15.68
N GLU A 30 23.62 -5.31 -15.23
CA GLU A 30 23.96 -5.10 -13.83
C GLU A 30 22.76 -4.64 -13.01
N GLY A 31 21.79 -4.00 -13.63
CA GLY A 31 20.58 -3.51 -13.01
C GLY A 31 19.78 -2.63 -13.94
N GLU A 32 18.65 -2.17 -13.48
CA GLU A 32 17.83 -1.17 -14.15
C GLU A 32 17.35 -0.12 -13.16
N ILE A 33 17.27 1.12 -13.61
CA ILE A 33 16.63 2.22 -12.90
C ILE A 33 15.39 2.63 -13.67
N GLY A 34 14.28 2.87 -12.98
CA GLY A 34 13.03 3.17 -13.66
C GLY A 34 12.12 4.07 -12.86
N ILE A 35 11.13 4.57 -13.57
CA ILE A 35 10.01 5.32 -13.04
C ILE A 35 8.72 4.52 -13.23
N SER A 36 7.75 4.73 -12.36
CA SER A 36 6.40 4.19 -12.47
C SER A 36 5.38 5.31 -12.38
N LEU A 37 4.39 5.27 -13.26
CA LEU A 37 3.27 6.21 -13.28
C LEU A 37 1.96 5.42 -13.35
N GLY A 38 0.96 5.83 -12.58
CA GLY A 38 -0.31 5.11 -12.60
C GLY A 38 -1.28 5.60 -11.56
N ALA A 39 -2.00 4.66 -10.97
CA ALA A 39 -3.04 4.93 -10.00
C ALA A 39 -2.94 4.00 -8.79
N ALA A 40 -3.39 4.52 -7.66
CA ALA A 40 -3.62 3.77 -6.44
C ALA A 40 -5.10 3.77 -6.08
N HIS A 41 -5.57 2.71 -5.43
CA HIS A 41 -6.95 2.60 -4.98
C HIS A 41 -7.02 1.96 -3.59
N TYR A 42 -7.91 2.48 -2.76
CA TYR A 42 -8.12 2.07 -1.37
C TYR A 42 -9.16 0.97 -1.23
N PHE A 43 -8.94 0.06 -0.29
CA PHE A 43 -9.88 -0.95 0.19
C PHE A 43 -9.86 -0.98 1.72
N GLY A 44 -11.03 -0.90 2.34
CA GLY A 44 -11.21 -0.90 3.80
C GLY A 44 -12.63 -0.54 4.19
N ASP A 45 -12.81 0.04 5.37
CA ASP A 45 -14.11 0.29 6.00
C ASP A 45 -15.06 1.21 5.23
N LEU A 46 -14.52 2.12 4.39
CA LEU A 46 -15.33 2.96 3.52
C LEU A 46 -15.62 2.28 2.16
N ASN A 47 -14.82 1.31 1.76
CA ASN A 47 -14.97 0.55 0.51
C ASN A 47 -15.12 -0.96 0.75
N THR A 48 -16.09 -1.36 1.52
CA THR A 48 -16.32 -2.75 1.97
C THR A 48 -16.63 -3.74 0.84
N ARG A 49 -17.01 -3.25 -0.34
CA ARG A 49 -17.33 -4.09 -1.52
C ARG A 49 -16.20 -4.16 -2.55
N GLY A 50 -15.05 -3.59 -2.27
CA GLY A 50 -13.91 -3.64 -3.18
C GLY A 50 -14.15 -2.99 -4.55
N LYS A 51 -14.98 -1.95 -4.64
CA LYS A 51 -15.25 -1.25 -5.89
C LYS A 51 -14.03 -0.47 -6.34
N ILE A 52 -13.63 -0.61 -7.60
CA ILE A 52 -12.54 0.16 -8.21
C ILE A 52 -13.15 1.32 -9.00
N ASN A 53 -13.60 2.35 -8.31
CA ASN A 53 -14.32 3.47 -8.92
C ASN A 53 -13.74 4.85 -8.58
N ARG A 54 -12.71 4.92 -7.76
CA ARG A 54 -12.05 6.18 -7.34
C ARG A 54 -10.53 6.03 -7.26
N PRO A 55 -9.87 5.57 -8.35
CA PRO A 55 -8.41 5.55 -8.40
C PRO A 55 -7.86 6.98 -8.29
N LYS A 56 -6.74 7.12 -7.61
CA LYS A 56 -6.01 8.38 -7.45
C LYS A 56 -4.59 8.24 -7.98
N PRO A 57 -3.93 9.34 -8.36
CA PRO A 57 -2.62 9.29 -8.99
C PRO A 57 -1.56 8.66 -8.08
N ALA A 58 -0.64 7.93 -8.72
CA ALA A 58 0.52 7.34 -8.10
C ALA A 58 1.75 7.50 -9.00
N ILE A 59 2.90 7.75 -8.39
CA ILE A 59 4.19 7.87 -9.05
C ILE A 59 5.25 7.16 -8.20
N GLY A 60 6.25 6.60 -8.84
CA GLY A 60 7.37 5.98 -8.13
C GLY A 60 8.63 5.96 -8.94
N VAL A 61 9.72 5.66 -8.24
CA VAL A 61 11.03 5.38 -8.79
C VAL A 61 11.53 4.07 -8.21
N PHE A 62 12.31 3.32 -8.99
CA PHE A 62 12.85 2.07 -8.51
C PHE A 62 14.24 1.78 -9.10
N PHE A 63 14.98 1.01 -8.36
CA PHE A 63 16.17 0.32 -8.84
C PHE A 63 15.92 -1.19 -8.71
N ARG A 64 16.19 -1.94 -9.79
CA ARG A 64 16.09 -3.40 -9.83
C ARG A 64 17.41 -3.99 -10.24
N LYS A 65 17.94 -4.90 -9.43
CA LYS A 65 19.07 -5.74 -9.79
C LYS A 65 18.57 -7.10 -10.24
N GLN A 66 19.03 -7.56 -11.40
CA GLN A 66 18.72 -8.90 -11.90
C GLN A 66 19.76 -9.91 -11.40
N PHE A 67 19.28 -11.07 -11.00
CA PHE A 67 20.07 -12.24 -10.65
C PHE A 67 19.75 -13.37 -11.64
N GLY A 68 20.58 -13.48 -12.68
CA GLY A 68 20.24 -14.32 -13.82
C GLY A 68 19.07 -13.75 -14.64
N ASN A 69 18.36 -14.62 -15.35
CA ASN A 69 17.32 -14.23 -16.28
C ASN A 69 15.90 -14.23 -15.65
N TYR A 70 15.76 -14.80 -14.45
CA TYR A 70 14.48 -15.11 -13.85
C TYR A 70 14.19 -14.38 -12.55
N ILE A 71 15.20 -13.98 -11.80
CA ILE A 71 15.03 -13.37 -10.47
C ILE A 71 15.54 -11.93 -10.48
N GLY A 72 14.73 -11.02 -9.96
CA GLY A 72 15.09 -9.63 -9.72
C GLY A 72 14.87 -9.24 -8.27
N LEU A 73 15.70 -8.36 -7.74
CA LEU A 73 15.48 -7.70 -6.47
C LEU A 73 15.32 -6.20 -6.72
N ARG A 74 14.21 -5.63 -6.29
CA ARG A 74 13.81 -4.26 -6.56
C ARG A 74 13.66 -3.48 -5.26
N VAL A 75 14.30 -2.33 -5.18
CA VAL A 75 14.04 -1.30 -4.16
C VAL A 75 13.28 -0.17 -4.84
N GLY A 76 12.15 0.21 -4.28
CA GLY A 76 11.29 1.25 -4.85
C GLY A 76 10.83 2.26 -3.81
N ALA A 77 10.67 3.50 -4.25
CA ALA A 77 10.01 4.56 -3.51
C ALA A 77 8.79 5.02 -4.30
N HIS A 78 7.62 5.04 -3.66
CA HIS A 78 6.35 5.36 -4.28
C HIS A 78 5.64 6.45 -3.51
N PHE A 79 5.08 7.40 -4.24
CA PHE A 79 4.12 8.37 -3.72
C PHE A 79 2.76 8.10 -4.34
N ALA A 80 1.71 8.12 -3.52
CA ALA A 80 0.34 7.99 -4.00
C ALA A 80 -0.62 8.82 -3.16
N GLN A 81 -1.72 9.20 -3.77
CA GLN A 81 -2.87 9.67 -3.04
C GLN A 81 -3.87 8.53 -2.87
N LEU A 82 -4.47 8.42 -1.71
CA LEU A 82 -5.61 7.54 -1.45
C LEU A 82 -6.78 8.37 -0.95
N GLY A 83 -7.98 7.84 -1.04
CA GLY A 83 -9.16 8.47 -0.47
C GLY A 83 -10.43 7.81 -0.98
N TYR A 84 -11.43 7.82 -0.11
CA TYR A 84 -12.74 7.27 -0.39
C TYR A 84 -13.81 8.02 0.42
N SER A 85 -15.07 7.77 0.09
CA SER A 85 -16.21 8.33 0.83
C SER A 85 -17.38 7.36 0.81
N ASP A 86 -18.09 7.31 1.91
CA ASP A 86 -19.32 6.53 2.09
C ASP A 86 -20.42 6.90 1.08
N ILE A 87 -20.40 8.14 0.55
CA ILE A 87 -21.34 8.59 -0.46
C ILE A 87 -21.31 7.73 -1.74
N TYR A 88 -20.20 7.03 -2.00
CA TYR A 88 -20.07 6.13 -3.15
C TYR A 88 -20.69 4.75 -2.91
N ASN A 89 -21.17 4.51 -1.68
CA ASN A 89 -21.81 3.25 -1.32
C ASN A 89 -23.31 3.31 -1.63
N THR A 90 -23.70 2.81 -2.79
CA THR A 90 -25.09 2.85 -3.27
C THR A 90 -25.99 1.74 -2.71
N HIS A 91 -25.43 0.75 -1.99
CA HIS A 91 -26.17 -0.46 -1.58
C HIS A 91 -26.31 -0.59 -0.05
N ASN A 92 -25.49 0.08 0.72
CA ASN A 92 -25.58 0.07 2.18
C ASN A 92 -26.01 1.46 2.66
N GLU A 93 -27.27 1.55 3.05
CA GLU A 93 -27.86 2.81 3.51
C GLU A 93 -27.19 3.31 4.80
N TYR A 94 -26.82 2.40 5.70
CA TYR A 94 -26.09 2.77 6.91
C TYR A 94 -24.77 3.47 6.60
N GLN A 95 -23.95 2.91 5.73
CA GLN A 95 -22.70 3.55 5.34
C GLN A 95 -22.95 4.89 4.62
N ARG A 96 -23.91 4.93 3.70
CA ARG A 96 -24.29 6.18 3.02
C ARG A 96 -24.72 7.26 4.01
N ARG A 97 -25.49 6.89 5.05
CA ARG A 97 -25.90 7.81 6.11
C ARG A 97 -24.76 8.18 7.05
N ARG A 98 -23.82 7.29 7.30
CA ARG A 98 -22.61 7.56 8.08
C ARG A 98 -21.78 8.68 7.46
N ASN A 99 -21.73 8.77 6.14
CA ASN A 99 -21.21 9.88 5.34
C ASN A 99 -19.73 10.24 5.63
N LEU A 100 -18.95 9.29 6.12
CA LEU A 100 -17.52 9.50 6.37
C LEU A 100 -16.75 9.61 5.06
N SER A 101 -15.66 10.35 5.09
CA SER A 101 -14.76 10.49 3.95
C SER A 101 -13.34 10.75 4.43
N PHE A 102 -12.38 10.26 3.69
CA PHE A 102 -10.97 10.56 3.95
C PHE A 102 -10.19 10.77 2.66
N ASN A 103 -9.05 11.40 2.81
CA ASN A 103 -7.94 11.43 1.87
C ASN A 103 -6.66 11.21 2.65
N SER A 104 -5.66 10.58 2.04
CA SER A 104 -4.34 10.41 2.63
C SER A 104 -3.28 10.43 1.54
N ASN A 105 -2.16 11.07 1.81
CA ASN A 105 -0.97 10.96 0.98
C ASN A 105 -0.12 9.82 1.54
N ILE A 106 0.28 8.90 0.67
CA ILE A 106 1.11 7.75 1.02
C ILE A 106 2.50 7.95 0.44
N PHE A 107 3.51 7.75 1.27
CA PHE A 107 4.88 7.59 0.80
C PHE A 107 5.38 6.22 1.26
N GLU A 108 5.70 5.34 0.31
CA GLU A 108 6.13 3.95 0.55
C GLU A 108 7.57 3.77 0.11
N LEU A 109 8.36 3.07 0.94
CA LEU A 109 9.64 2.45 0.58
C LEU A 109 9.46 0.93 0.64
N ALA A 110 9.73 0.23 -0.43
CA ALA A 110 9.51 -1.21 -0.52
C ALA A 110 10.74 -1.94 -1.11
N LEU A 111 10.99 -3.12 -0.55
CA LEU A 111 11.91 -4.12 -1.10
C LEU A 111 11.06 -5.26 -1.65
N GLN A 112 11.22 -5.58 -2.94
CA GLN A 112 10.42 -6.58 -3.64
C GLN A 112 11.32 -7.55 -4.40
N GLY A 113 10.96 -8.84 -4.36
CA GLY A 113 11.50 -9.86 -5.24
C GLY A 113 10.59 -10.03 -6.46
N ASP A 114 11.17 -10.04 -7.64
CA ASP A 114 10.46 -10.28 -8.89
C ASP A 114 10.89 -11.65 -9.45
N PHE A 115 9.92 -12.47 -9.85
CA PHE A 115 10.17 -13.73 -10.53
C PHE A 115 9.60 -13.69 -11.95
N ASN A 116 10.49 -13.73 -12.95
CA ASN A 116 10.14 -13.77 -14.37
C ASN A 116 9.76 -15.19 -14.78
N PHE A 117 8.64 -15.34 -15.45
CA PHE A 117 8.21 -16.65 -15.96
C PHE A 117 9.00 -17.08 -17.20
N PHE A 118 9.47 -16.12 -17.99
CA PHE A 118 10.28 -16.40 -19.18
C PHE A 118 11.67 -15.81 -19.02
N LYS A 119 12.66 -16.36 -19.72
CA LYS A 119 13.97 -15.77 -19.88
C LYS A 119 13.80 -14.35 -20.39
N PHE A 120 14.42 -13.38 -19.71
CA PHE A 120 14.33 -11.97 -20.09
C PHE A 120 15.72 -11.41 -20.32
N VAL A 121 16.03 -11.04 -21.56
CA VAL A 121 17.32 -10.52 -22.00
C VAL A 121 17.09 -9.29 -22.87
N PRO A 122 17.24 -8.08 -22.33
CA PRO A 122 17.13 -6.86 -23.12
C PRO A 122 18.12 -6.84 -24.29
N GLY A 123 17.64 -6.48 -25.47
CA GLY A 123 18.43 -6.47 -26.70
C GLY A 123 18.42 -7.78 -27.48
N ASP A 124 17.81 -8.83 -26.96
CA ASP A 124 17.59 -10.10 -27.65
C ASP A 124 16.09 -10.20 -28.05
N PRO A 125 15.77 -10.24 -29.36
CA PRO A 125 14.38 -10.28 -29.84
C PRO A 125 13.58 -11.49 -29.33
N ASP A 126 14.25 -12.65 -29.15
CA ASP A 126 13.60 -13.88 -28.73
C ASP A 126 13.25 -13.89 -27.23
N TYR A 127 13.91 -13.03 -26.44
CA TYR A 127 13.77 -12.95 -24.99
C TYR A 127 13.39 -11.56 -24.48
N SER A 128 12.69 -10.79 -25.33
CA SER A 128 12.33 -9.38 -25.06
C SER A 128 11.10 -9.22 -24.16
N PHE A 129 10.33 -10.28 -23.88
CA PHE A 129 9.07 -10.23 -23.13
C PHE A 129 9.06 -11.23 -21.97
N THR A 130 8.53 -10.81 -20.83
CA THR A 130 8.22 -11.73 -19.74
C THR A 130 7.08 -11.22 -18.87
N PRO A 131 6.09 -12.08 -18.51
CA PRO A 131 5.28 -11.86 -17.33
C PRO A 131 6.11 -12.15 -16.08
N TYR A 132 5.75 -11.51 -14.97
CA TYR A 132 6.40 -11.76 -13.68
C TYR A 132 5.42 -11.65 -12.52
N VAL A 133 5.77 -12.28 -11.41
CA VAL A 133 5.15 -12.04 -10.11
C VAL A 133 6.12 -11.24 -9.25
N THR A 134 5.58 -10.40 -8.39
CA THR A 134 6.35 -9.63 -7.42
C THR A 134 5.79 -9.82 -6.02
N PHE A 135 6.67 -9.90 -5.03
CA PHE A 135 6.30 -9.96 -3.61
C PHE A 135 7.38 -9.28 -2.78
N GLY A 136 7.01 -8.79 -1.61
CA GLY A 136 7.99 -8.10 -0.78
C GLY A 136 7.44 -7.55 0.51
N ALA A 137 8.21 -6.64 1.08
CA ALA A 137 7.85 -5.88 2.27
C ALA A 137 8.22 -4.41 2.09
N GLY A 138 7.43 -3.54 2.69
CA GLY A 138 7.66 -2.12 2.68
C GLY A 138 7.21 -1.46 3.97
N ILE A 139 7.63 -0.23 4.11
CA ILE A 139 7.15 0.68 5.14
C ILE A 139 6.55 1.89 4.45
N PHE A 140 5.42 2.37 4.95
CA PHE A 140 4.80 3.56 4.39
C PHE A 140 4.32 4.51 5.46
N SER A 141 4.34 5.80 5.14
CA SER A 141 3.73 6.84 5.94
C SER A 141 2.35 7.20 5.40
N TYR A 142 1.44 7.57 6.30
CA TYR A 142 0.10 8.01 5.98
C TYR A 142 -0.40 9.01 7.03
N ASP A 143 -1.29 9.91 6.61
CA ASP A 143 -1.89 10.89 7.50
C ASP A 143 -3.28 11.26 6.95
N PRO A 144 -4.34 10.56 7.40
CA PRO A 144 -5.68 10.75 6.90
C PRO A 144 -6.23 12.13 7.26
N TYR A 145 -6.88 12.76 6.30
CA TYR A 145 -7.55 14.05 6.47
C TYR A 145 -8.91 14.06 5.78
N ALA A 146 -9.79 14.91 6.28
CA ALA A 146 -11.10 15.18 5.67
C ALA A 146 -11.31 16.69 5.50
N PHE A 147 -12.30 17.04 4.69
CA PHE A 147 -12.73 18.40 4.53
C PHE A 147 -14.04 18.64 5.30
N LEU A 148 -14.09 19.75 6.03
CA LEU A 148 -15.26 20.25 6.72
C LEU A 148 -15.42 21.74 6.41
N GLY A 149 -16.55 22.14 5.80
CA GLY A 149 -16.76 23.53 5.40
C GLY A 149 -15.66 24.08 4.45
N GLY A 150 -15.09 23.22 3.58
CA GLY A 150 -14.00 23.60 2.67
C GLY A 150 -12.61 23.64 3.31
N LYS A 151 -12.50 23.55 4.63
CA LYS A 151 -11.22 23.53 5.35
C LYS A 151 -10.73 22.09 5.56
N LYS A 152 -9.43 21.87 5.37
CA LYS A 152 -8.76 20.58 5.58
C LYS A 152 -8.47 20.37 7.07
N TYR A 153 -8.81 19.18 7.58
CA TYR A 153 -8.50 18.74 8.93
C TYR A 153 -7.83 17.37 8.89
N PHE A 154 -6.69 17.23 9.54
CA PHE A 154 -6.07 15.93 9.78
C PHE A 154 -6.83 15.19 10.88
N LEU A 155 -7.22 13.94 10.61
CA LEU A 155 -8.13 13.19 11.47
C LEU A 155 -7.42 12.59 12.70
N ARG A 156 -6.19 12.14 12.54
CA ARG A 156 -5.41 11.55 13.62
C ARG A 156 -5.29 12.42 14.88
N PRO A 157 -4.94 13.74 14.80
CA PRO A 157 -4.90 14.59 15.97
C PRO A 157 -6.25 14.86 16.62
N LEU A 158 -7.34 14.68 15.87
CA LEU A 158 -8.69 14.89 16.38
C LEU A 158 -9.20 13.76 17.26
N GLY A 159 -8.62 12.57 17.14
CA GLY A 159 -9.01 11.40 17.91
C GLY A 159 -10.49 11.03 17.72
N THR A 160 -10.94 10.97 16.47
CA THR A 160 -12.37 10.81 16.08
C THR A 160 -13.07 9.57 16.66
N GLU A 161 -12.32 8.58 17.09
CA GLU A 161 -12.81 7.39 17.80
C GLU A 161 -12.42 7.40 19.29
N GLY A 162 -12.11 8.57 19.86
CA GLY A 162 -11.76 8.73 21.27
C GLY A 162 -10.32 8.39 21.59
N GLN A 163 -9.44 8.34 20.60
CA GLN A 163 -8.01 8.14 20.84
C GLN A 163 -7.44 9.28 21.67
N GLY A 164 -6.81 8.95 22.82
CA GLY A 164 -6.28 9.92 23.76
C GLY A 164 -7.34 10.60 24.65
N ASN A 165 -8.60 10.21 24.57
CA ASN A 165 -9.65 10.70 25.44
C ASN A 165 -9.65 9.93 26.78
N ALA A 166 -9.75 10.63 27.91
CA ALA A 166 -9.77 10.02 29.26
C ALA A 166 -10.93 9.03 29.46
N ALA A 167 -12.07 9.22 28.76
CA ALA A 167 -13.19 8.30 28.81
C ALA A 167 -12.89 6.94 28.11
N TYR A 168 -11.86 6.88 27.27
CA TYR A 168 -11.45 5.69 26.52
C TYR A 168 -9.95 5.39 26.68
N PRO A 169 -9.47 5.07 27.89
CA PRO A 169 -8.04 4.92 28.17
C PRO A 169 -7.34 3.82 27.36
N GLY A 170 -8.11 2.86 26.82
CA GLY A 170 -7.61 1.82 25.95
C GLY A 170 -7.46 2.21 24.47
N ARG A 171 -7.92 3.41 24.07
CA ARG A 171 -7.83 3.90 22.70
C ARG A 171 -6.68 4.88 22.56
N THR A 172 -5.54 4.39 22.11
CA THR A 172 -4.35 5.22 21.89
C THR A 172 -4.34 5.78 20.47
N PRO A 173 -3.71 6.96 20.25
CA PRO A 173 -3.46 7.47 18.91
C PRO A 173 -2.68 6.45 18.07
N TYR A 174 -3.14 6.18 16.86
CA TYR A 174 -2.46 5.27 15.95
C TYR A 174 -1.20 5.89 15.36
N ASN A 175 -0.27 5.05 14.88
CA ASN A 175 0.96 5.49 14.26
C ASN A 175 0.69 6.10 12.87
N SER A 176 1.55 7.02 12.45
CA SER A 176 1.55 7.58 11.08
C SER A 176 2.38 6.75 10.09
N MET A 177 2.94 5.63 10.54
CA MET A 177 3.72 4.69 9.73
C MET A 177 3.23 3.27 9.98
N ALA A 178 3.20 2.46 8.91
CA ALA A 178 2.82 1.05 8.97
C ALA A 178 3.64 0.24 7.96
N PHE A 179 3.58 -1.09 8.10
CA PHE A 179 4.18 -2.00 7.13
C PHE A 179 3.18 -2.35 6.03
N SER A 180 3.71 -2.54 4.82
CA SER A 180 3.00 -3.09 3.67
C SER A 180 3.67 -4.37 3.19
N PHE A 181 2.87 -5.29 2.66
CA PHE A 181 3.34 -6.52 2.03
C PHE A 181 2.81 -6.55 0.60
N PRO A 182 3.61 -6.02 -0.36
CA PRO A 182 3.27 -6.06 -1.76
C PRO A 182 3.17 -7.49 -2.27
N LEU A 183 2.12 -7.78 -3.04
CA LEU A 183 1.96 -8.99 -3.85
C LEU A 183 1.33 -8.57 -5.17
N GLY A 184 1.96 -8.91 -6.30
CA GLY A 184 1.48 -8.43 -7.58
C GLY A 184 1.92 -9.26 -8.75
N VAL A 185 1.38 -8.88 -9.90
CA VAL A 185 1.71 -9.43 -11.19
C VAL A 185 2.00 -8.29 -12.16
N GLY A 186 2.88 -8.56 -13.10
CA GLY A 186 3.21 -7.59 -14.14
C GLY A 186 3.71 -8.25 -15.41
N VAL A 187 3.88 -7.41 -16.40
CA VAL A 187 4.55 -7.76 -17.65
C VAL A 187 5.61 -6.72 -17.93
N LYS A 188 6.71 -7.13 -18.54
CA LYS A 188 7.74 -6.23 -19.03
C LYS A 188 8.19 -6.63 -20.43
N TYR A 189 8.53 -5.62 -21.18
CA TYR A 189 8.96 -5.74 -22.57
C TYR A 189 10.21 -4.86 -22.79
N ALA A 190 11.26 -5.45 -23.32
CA ALA A 190 12.47 -4.72 -23.72
C ALA A 190 12.25 -4.07 -25.08
N LEU A 191 12.24 -2.74 -25.12
CA LEU A 191 12.16 -1.97 -26.37
C LEU A 191 13.47 -2.08 -27.16
N ASN A 192 14.59 -2.14 -26.44
CA ASN A 192 15.93 -2.33 -26.94
C ASN A 192 16.86 -2.78 -25.79
N ASP A 193 18.15 -2.82 -26.03
CA ASP A 193 19.18 -3.18 -25.03
C ASP A 193 19.22 -2.24 -23.81
N ARG A 194 18.71 -1.00 -23.93
CA ARG A 194 18.80 0.05 -22.92
C ARG A 194 17.49 0.38 -22.23
N MET A 195 16.36 0.10 -22.85
CA MET A 195 15.05 0.57 -22.37
C MET A 195 14.04 -0.55 -22.29
N ASN A 196 13.32 -0.60 -21.17
CA ASN A 196 12.19 -1.50 -20.98
C ASN A 196 10.94 -0.70 -20.61
N ILE A 197 9.79 -1.21 -21.04
CA ILE A 197 8.47 -0.77 -20.57
C ILE A 197 7.81 -1.92 -19.84
N GLY A 198 6.90 -1.60 -18.93
CA GLY A 198 6.14 -2.62 -18.22
C GLY A 198 4.82 -2.09 -17.69
N MET A 199 4.02 -3.03 -17.23
CA MET A 199 2.78 -2.78 -16.51
C MET A 199 2.72 -3.70 -15.30
N GLU A 200 2.32 -3.16 -14.15
CA GLU A 200 2.23 -3.90 -12.90
C GLU A 200 0.92 -3.57 -12.18
N VAL A 201 0.29 -4.59 -11.64
CA VAL A 201 -0.78 -4.46 -10.66
C VAL A 201 -0.33 -5.18 -9.41
N ALA A 202 -0.18 -4.43 -8.31
CA ALA A 202 0.30 -4.99 -7.06
C ALA A 202 -0.52 -4.51 -5.87
N TYR A 203 -1.06 -5.48 -5.15
CA TYR A 203 -1.85 -5.30 -3.94
C TYR A 203 -0.94 -5.13 -2.73
N ARG A 204 -1.28 -4.24 -1.80
CA ARG A 204 -0.57 -4.00 -0.55
C ARG A 204 -1.44 -4.42 0.62
N PHE A 205 -1.10 -5.54 1.24
CA PHE A 205 -1.63 -5.92 2.53
C PHE A 205 -0.94 -5.06 3.59
N THR A 206 -1.70 -4.40 4.48
CA THR A 206 -1.08 -3.52 5.48
C THR A 206 -1.27 -4.03 6.90
N THR A 207 -0.51 -3.48 7.82
CA THR A 207 -0.64 -3.77 9.27
C THR A 207 -1.55 -2.78 9.99
N THR A 208 -2.03 -1.73 9.32
CA THR A 208 -2.90 -0.71 9.91
C THR A 208 -4.37 -0.91 9.55
N ASP A 209 -5.23 -0.42 10.42
CA ASP A 209 -6.68 -0.34 10.28
C ASP A 209 -7.16 1.12 10.37
N TYR A 210 -6.23 2.06 10.25
CA TYR A 210 -6.49 3.48 10.38
C TYR A 210 -6.00 4.28 9.17
N LEU A 211 -5.89 3.63 8.02
CA LEU A 211 -5.53 4.33 6.78
C LEU A 211 -6.59 5.37 6.41
N ASP A 212 -7.84 5.11 6.79
CA ASP A 212 -9.02 5.96 6.59
C ASP A 212 -9.55 6.61 7.88
N ASP A 213 -8.88 6.43 9.04
CA ASP A 213 -9.30 6.89 10.37
C ASP A 213 -10.57 6.18 10.90
N VAL A 214 -10.90 5.01 10.38
CA VAL A 214 -12.11 4.26 10.76
C VAL A 214 -11.76 2.82 11.13
N SER A 215 -12.05 2.41 12.36
CA SER A 215 -11.73 1.07 12.87
C SER A 215 -12.74 0.53 13.88
N GLN A 216 -13.18 1.35 14.85
CA GLN A 216 -13.88 0.87 16.03
C GLN A 216 -15.34 1.33 16.08
N THR A 217 -15.72 1.91 17.21
CA THR A 217 -17.09 2.38 17.48
C THR A 217 -17.11 3.88 17.67
N PHE A 218 -18.25 4.49 17.40
CA PHE A 218 -18.51 5.88 17.78
C PHE A 218 -18.36 6.08 19.28
N VAL A 219 -17.92 7.27 19.66
CA VAL A 219 -17.73 7.65 21.07
C VAL A 219 -18.80 8.62 21.58
N GLY A 220 -19.63 9.12 20.69
CA GLY A 220 -20.65 10.13 20.99
C GLY A 220 -20.11 11.56 20.96
N ALA A 221 -21.00 12.48 20.63
CA ALA A 221 -20.64 13.88 20.46
C ALA A 221 -20.24 14.58 21.75
N ASP A 222 -20.78 14.12 22.89
CA ASP A 222 -20.54 14.65 24.24
C ASP A 222 -19.11 14.42 24.77
N LYS A 223 -18.35 13.55 24.12
CA LYS A 223 -16.95 13.26 24.50
C LYS A 223 -15.95 14.25 23.90
N PHE A 224 -16.39 15.11 23.00
CA PHE A 224 -15.56 16.13 22.37
C PHE A 224 -15.88 17.52 22.95
N PRO A 225 -14.89 18.24 23.51
CA PRO A 225 -15.13 19.57 24.01
C PRO A 225 -15.56 20.52 22.89
N PRO A 226 -16.55 21.39 23.13
CA PRO A 226 -16.91 22.43 22.18
C PRO A 226 -15.81 23.46 22.04
N LEU A 227 -15.90 24.29 21.02
CA LEU A 227 -15.04 25.46 20.86
C LEU A 227 -15.35 26.51 21.94
N PRO A 228 -14.46 27.51 22.17
CA PRO A 228 -14.67 28.56 23.19
C PRO A 228 -15.95 29.39 23.00
N ASP A 229 -16.46 29.45 21.77
CA ASP A 229 -17.73 30.14 21.41
C ASP A 229 -18.97 29.24 21.61
N GLY A 230 -18.79 28.01 22.13
CA GLY A 230 -19.86 27.03 22.33
C GLY A 230 -20.25 26.25 21.07
N SER A 231 -19.64 26.50 19.93
CA SER A 231 -19.91 25.74 18.70
C SER A 231 -19.25 24.34 18.73
N PRO A 232 -19.81 23.38 17.97
CA PRO A 232 -19.22 22.04 17.88
C PRO A 232 -17.79 22.09 17.34
N SER A 233 -16.88 21.34 17.99
CA SER A 233 -15.49 21.24 17.51
C SER A 233 -15.39 20.42 16.23
N PRO A 234 -14.32 20.62 15.42
CA PRO A 234 -14.06 19.79 14.25
C PRO A 234 -13.98 18.29 14.56
N ALA A 235 -13.47 17.91 15.74
CA ALA A 235 -13.44 16.53 16.18
C ALA A 235 -14.85 15.96 16.35
N GLN A 236 -15.73 16.72 16.99
CA GLN A 236 -17.13 16.36 17.17
C GLN A 236 -17.87 16.20 15.85
N LEU A 237 -17.65 17.10 14.88
CA LEU A 237 -18.34 17.08 13.59
C LEU A 237 -17.77 16.02 12.64
N LEU A 238 -16.49 15.67 12.75
CA LEU A 238 -15.84 14.69 11.86
C LEU A 238 -15.87 13.25 12.41
N GLN A 239 -16.15 13.06 13.71
CA GLN A 239 -16.36 11.71 14.26
C GLN A 239 -17.64 11.07 13.70
N ASP A 240 -18.69 11.86 13.50
CA ASP A 240 -19.97 11.44 12.89
C ASP A 240 -20.47 12.53 11.96
N ARG A 241 -20.58 12.21 10.67
CA ARG A 241 -21.06 13.14 9.64
C ARG A 241 -22.50 12.85 9.20
N SER A 242 -23.20 12.00 9.93
CA SER A 242 -24.59 11.65 9.59
C SER A 242 -25.56 12.81 9.72
N TYR A 243 -25.22 13.82 10.54
CA TYR A 243 -26.01 15.07 10.63
C TYR A 243 -26.16 15.81 9.28
N GLU A 244 -25.23 15.59 8.34
CA GLU A 244 -25.30 16.16 6.99
C GLU A 244 -26.33 15.41 6.10
N THR A 245 -26.76 14.21 6.51
CA THR A 245 -27.64 13.31 5.74
C THR A 245 -28.98 13.03 6.40
N GLY A 246 -29.23 13.54 7.60
CA GLY A 246 -30.46 13.38 8.38
C GLY A 246 -30.19 13.24 9.88
N ASP A 247 -30.94 12.39 10.56
CA ASP A 247 -30.74 12.18 11.99
C ASP A 247 -29.38 11.61 12.32
N ILE A 248 -28.84 12.00 13.48
CA ILE A 248 -27.55 11.53 14.00
C ILE A 248 -27.61 10.01 14.25
N ILE A 249 -26.67 9.27 13.69
CA ILE A 249 -26.56 7.83 13.88
C ILE A 249 -25.31 7.42 14.68
N GLY A 250 -24.35 8.32 14.88
CA GLY A 250 -23.10 8.09 15.60
C GLY A 250 -23.26 8.12 17.12
N ILE A 251 -24.12 7.28 17.65
CA ILE A 251 -24.29 7.13 19.11
C ILE A 251 -23.17 6.30 19.71
N GLU A 252 -22.81 6.56 20.97
CA GLU A 252 -21.77 5.85 21.70
C GLU A 252 -21.94 4.33 21.64
N GLY A 253 -20.84 3.63 21.35
CA GLY A 253 -20.79 2.17 21.26
C GLY A 253 -21.29 1.58 19.93
N ARG A 254 -21.96 2.36 19.08
CA ARG A 254 -22.37 1.90 17.75
C ARG A 254 -21.15 1.71 16.84
N GLN A 255 -21.18 0.69 16.01
CA GLN A 255 -20.09 0.37 15.08
C GLN A 255 -19.81 1.54 14.13
N ARG A 256 -18.56 2.04 14.09
CA ARG A 256 -18.07 3.02 13.13
C ARG A 256 -17.24 2.35 12.05
N GLY A 257 -16.34 1.44 12.42
CA GLY A 257 -15.51 0.60 11.56
C GLY A 257 -15.54 -0.87 11.96
N TYR A 258 -14.65 -1.67 11.36
CA TYR A 258 -14.51 -3.09 11.64
C TYR A 258 -13.07 -3.47 12.01
N PRO A 259 -12.71 -3.54 13.31
CA PRO A 259 -11.31 -3.59 13.79
C PRO A 259 -10.56 -4.87 13.43
N LYS A 260 -11.23 -5.89 12.91
CA LYS A 260 -10.61 -7.18 12.58
C LYS A 260 -10.06 -7.22 11.14
N GLN A 261 -10.46 -6.28 10.28
CA GLN A 261 -10.01 -6.21 8.90
C GLN A 261 -9.05 -5.04 8.73
N LYS A 262 -7.83 -5.31 8.32
CA LYS A 262 -6.85 -4.27 8.03
C LYS A 262 -7.13 -3.61 6.69
N ASP A 263 -6.85 -2.31 6.63
CA ASP A 263 -6.93 -1.55 5.40
C ASP A 263 -5.89 -1.99 4.39
N GLN A 264 -6.19 -1.82 3.13
CA GLN A 264 -5.37 -2.29 2.03
C GLN A 264 -5.43 -1.29 0.88
N PHE A 265 -4.47 -1.37 -0.04
CA PHE A 265 -4.52 -0.59 -1.26
C PHE A 265 -3.85 -1.32 -2.41
N VAL A 266 -4.16 -0.94 -3.64
CA VAL A 266 -3.58 -1.50 -4.85
C VAL A 266 -2.92 -0.39 -5.65
N PHE A 267 -1.78 -0.71 -6.27
CA PHE A 267 -1.19 0.09 -7.33
C PHE A 267 -1.42 -0.59 -8.68
N ALA A 268 -1.79 0.22 -9.67
CA ALA A 268 -1.78 -0.17 -11.08
C ALA A 268 -0.92 0.85 -11.82
N THR A 269 0.26 0.44 -12.29
CA THR A 269 1.29 1.34 -12.82
C THR A 269 1.85 0.87 -14.15
N LEU A 270 2.17 1.83 -15.00
CA LEU A 270 3.05 1.67 -16.14
C LEU A 270 4.46 2.05 -15.72
N THR A 271 5.45 1.31 -16.20
CA THR A 271 6.86 1.55 -15.88
C THR A 271 7.68 1.80 -17.12
N LEU A 272 8.64 2.69 -16.99
CA LEU A 272 9.71 2.91 -17.97
C LEU A 272 11.03 2.76 -17.22
N SER A 273 11.92 1.92 -17.72
CA SER A 273 13.22 1.70 -17.07
C SER A 273 14.37 1.67 -18.07
N PHE A 274 15.55 2.00 -17.55
CA PHE A 274 16.81 2.03 -18.28
C PHE A 274 17.76 1.01 -17.69
N ASN A 275 18.30 0.16 -18.56
CA ASN A 275 19.27 -0.86 -18.19
C ASN A 275 20.64 -0.23 -17.96
N LEU A 276 21.24 -0.57 -16.83
CA LEU A 276 22.62 -0.20 -16.49
C LEU A 276 23.52 -1.33 -16.97
N THR A 277 24.38 -1.04 -17.95
CA THR A 277 25.33 -1.99 -18.50
C THR A 277 26.74 -1.58 -18.12
N SER A 278 27.55 -2.45 -17.55
CA SER A 278 28.99 -2.20 -17.45
C SER A 278 29.69 -2.69 -18.71
N TYR A 279 30.59 -1.88 -19.20
CA TYR A 279 31.47 -2.25 -20.29
C TYR A 279 32.64 -3.04 -19.73
N ARG A 280 32.64 -4.34 -19.93
CA ARG A 280 33.87 -5.12 -19.72
C ARG A 280 34.74 -5.00 -20.95
N CYS A 281 35.89 -4.35 -20.83
CA CYS A 281 36.91 -4.41 -21.85
C CYS A 281 37.20 -5.88 -22.18
N PRO A 282 37.26 -6.27 -23.47
CA PRO A 282 37.76 -7.57 -23.86
C PRO A 282 39.17 -7.74 -23.28
N THR A 283 39.40 -8.78 -22.48
CA THR A 283 40.75 -9.19 -22.12
C THR A 283 41.44 -9.59 -23.41
N ALA A 284 42.48 -8.81 -23.80
CA ALA A 284 43.35 -9.20 -24.87
C ALA A 284 44.02 -10.55 -24.45
N ASN A 285 43.76 -11.58 -25.23
CA ASN A 285 44.52 -12.83 -25.17
C ASN A 285 45.84 -12.65 -25.92
#